data_9ab162cfa013f6bc94447efad15bf08f
#
_entry.id   9ab162cfa013f6bc94447efad15bf08f
#
_cell.length_a   1.000
_cell.length_b   1.000
_cell.length_c   1.000
_cell.angle_alpha   90.00
_cell.angle_beta   90.00
_cell.angle_gamma   90.00
#
_symmetry.space_group_name_H-M   'P 1'
#
loop_
_entity.id
_entity.type
_entity.pdbx_description
1 polymer ?
#
loop_
_entity_poly.entity_id
_entity_poly.type
_entity_poly.pdbx_seq_one_letter_code
_entity_poly.pdbx_strand_id
1 'polypeptide(L)'
;MLELTQTPQGVILLVKAQPGARKNEVAGERSGRLLVKCTQAPEKGKANDAIVEILAKALDVRKSRISLISGQTNSEKKFLIEDATIEEINKQLGIDS
;
A
#
# COMPACT_ATOMS: atom_id res chain seq x y z
N MET A 1 9.38 5.60 -10.20
CA MET A 1 9.87 4.40 -9.51
C MET A 1 9.44 4.42 -8.05
N LEU A 2 8.88 3.33 -7.56
CA LEU A 2 8.46 3.26 -6.16
C LEU A 2 9.66 3.26 -5.22
N GLU A 3 9.54 3.99 -4.12
CA GLU A 3 10.52 3.92 -3.05
C GLU A 3 10.17 2.77 -2.12
N LEU A 4 10.91 1.69 -2.22
CA LEU A 4 10.73 0.49 -1.41
C LEU A 4 11.98 0.29 -0.57
N THR A 5 11.79 -0.10 0.70
CA THR A 5 12.88 -0.37 1.62
C THR A 5 12.83 -1.82 2.04
N GLN A 6 13.87 -2.57 1.73
CA GLN A 6 13.99 -3.95 2.20
C GLN A 6 14.47 -3.99 3.63
N THR A 7 13.75 -4.72 4.48
CA THR A 7 14.12 -4.94 5.88
C THR A 7 14.20 -6.44 6.17
N PRO A 8 14.78 -6.85 7.32
CA PRO A 8 14.78 -8.27 7.68
C PRO A 8 13.39 -8.87 7.84
N GLN A 9 12.37 -8.04 8.08
CA GLN A 9 11.00 -8.51 8.28
C GLN A 9 10.19 -8.51 6.98
N GLY A 10 10.60 -7.71 5.99
CA GLY A 10 9.87 -7.59 4.73
C GLY A 10 10.17 -6.27 4.05
N VAL A 11 9.21 -5.74 3.32
CA VAL A 11 9.37 -4.50 2.55
C VAL A 11 8.50 -3.39 3.12
N ILE A 12 9.09 -2.21 3.28
CA ILE A 12 8.33 -1.01 3.61
C ILE A 12 7.89 -0.35 2.31
N LEU A 13 6.58 -0.23 2.16
CA LEU A 13 5.94 0.37 0.98
C LEU A 13 5.34 1.72 1.36
N LEU A 14 5.70 2.75 0.62
CA LEU A 14 5.12 4.07 0.80
C LEU A 14 3.86 4.18 -0.03
N VAL A 15 2.77 4.62 0.59
CA VAL A 15 1.45 4.70 -0.03
C VAL A 15 0.92 6.13 0.09
N LYS A 16 0.31 6.61 -0.98
CA LYS A 16 -0.51 7.83 -0.98
C LYS A 16 -1.95 7.39 -1.11
N ALA A 17 -2.74 7.62 -0.07
CA ALA A 17 -4.15 7.25 -0.06
C ALA A 17 -5.00 8.37 -0.66
N GLN A 18 -5.98 7.99 -1.47
CA GLN A 18 -6.98 8.91 -2.00
C GLN A 18 -8.36 8.37 -1.64
N PRO A 19 -8.89 8.78 -0.47
CA PRO A 19 -10.22 8.33 -0.04
C PRO A 19 -11.33 9.06 -0.81
N GLY A 20 -12.54 8.51 -0.72
CA GLY A 20 -13.69 9.10 -1.41
C GLY A 20 -13.64 8.92 -2.92
N ALA A 21 -12.88 7.99 -3.42
CA ALA A 21 -12.81 7.70 -4.85
C ALA A 21 -14.03 6.89 -5.28
N ARG A 22 -14.22 6.75 -6.59
CA ARG A 22 -15.36 6.00 -7.13
C ARG A 22 -15.20 4.50 -7.00
N LYS A 23 -13.95 4.02 -6.94
CA LYS A 23 -13.68 2.59 -6.79
C LYS A 23 -12.36 2.37 -6.04
N ASN A 24 -12.23 1.17 -5.54
CA ASN A 24 -11.01 0.73 -4.86
C ASN A 24 -10.01 0.23 -5.90
N GLU A 25 -8.86 0.87 -6.01
CA GLU A 25 -7.85 0.44 -6.98
C GLU A 25 -6.47 0.99 -6.63
N VAL A 26 -5.46 0.29 -7.15
CA VAL A 26 -4.09 0.80 -7.19
C VAL A 26 -3.98 1.58 -8.49
N ALA A 27 -3.64 2.87 -8.39
CA ALA A 27 -3.66 3.78 -9.51
C ALA A 27 -2.28 4.20 -10.01
N GLY A 28 -1.25 3.42 -9.68
CA GLY A 28 0.09 3.68 -10.16
C GLY A 28 0.97 4.37 -9.13
N GLU A 29 2.05 4.97 -9.58
CA GLU A 29 3.05 5.58 -8.71
C GLU A 29 2.98 7.12 -8.83
N ARG A 30 3.20 7.78 -7.69
CA ARG A 30 3.29 9.24 -7.64
C ARG A 30 4.39 9.64 -6.66
N SER A 31 5.46 10.22 -7.17
CA SER A 31 6.58 10.73 -6.37
C SER A 31 7.17 9.66 -5.44
N GLY A 32 7.34 8.45 -5.95
CA GLY A 32 7.90 7.33 -5.19
C GLY A 32 6.87 6.59 -4.33
N ARG A 33 5.63 7.05 -4.28
CA ARG A 33 4.56 6.43 -3.50
C ARG A 33 3.56 5.72 -4.39
N LEU A 34 3.04 4.60 -3.90
CA LEU A 34 1.97 3.90 -4.60
C LEU A 34 0.65 4.62 -4.33
N LEU A 35 0.00 5.10 -5.39
CA LEU A 35 -1.29 5.76 -5.25
C LEU A 35 -2.39 4.70 -5.12
N VAL A 36 -3.10 4.74 -3.99
CA VAL A 36 -4.19 3.80 -3.72
C VAL A 36 -5.48 4.58 -3.54
N LYS A 37 -6.43 4.34 -4.42
CA LYS A 37 -7.76 4.96 -4.33
C LYS A 37 -8.69 4.05 -3.57
N CYS A 38 -9.48 4.61 -2.66
CA CYS A 38 -10.49 3.84 -1.94
C CYS A 38 -11.79 4.60 -1.81
N THR A 39 -12.89 3.86 -1.74
CA THR A 39 -14.23 4.43 -1.67
C THR A 39 -14.61 4.86 -0.25
N GLN A 40 -13.87 4.40 0.76
CA GLN A 40 -14.15 4.73 2.15
C GLN A 40 -13.71 6.15 2.49
N ALA A 41 -14.46 6.79 3.39
CA ALA A 41 -14.05 8.06 3.95
C ALA A 41 -12.87 7.84 4.92
N PRO A 42 -12.00 8.85 5.15
CA PRO A 42 -10.82 8.69 6.02
C PRO A 42 -11.16 8.73 7.51
N GLU A 43 -12.33 8.26 7.90
CA GLU A 43 -12.80 8.30 9.27
C GLU A 43 -12.55 7.00 10.02
N LYS A 44 -12.10 7.10 11.27
CA LYS A 44 -12.00 5.98 12.22
C LYS A 44 -11.24 4.77 11.68
N GLY A 45 -10.23 4.99 10.87
CA GLY A 45 -9.40 3.92 10.35
C GLY A 45 -10.04 3.08 9.26
N LYS A 46 -11.24 3.38 8.82
CA LYS A 46 -11.91 2.60 7.76
C LYS A 46 -11.14 2.63 6.45
N ALA A 47 -10.57 3.79 6.11
CA ALA A 47 -9.76 3.90 4.90
C ALA A 47 -8.50 3.04 5.01
N ASN A 48 -7.90 2.95 6.21
CA ASN A 48 -6.71 2.13 6.42
C ASN A 48 -7.02 0.65 6.17
N ASP A 49 -8.14 0.16 6.70
CA ASP A 49 -8.56 -1.23 6.48
C ASP A 49 -8.83 -1.49 4.99
N ALA A 50 -9.48 -0.56 4.32
CA ALA A 50 -9.74 -0.68 2.88
C ALA A 50 -8.43 -0.74 2.09
N ILE A 51 -7.45 0.09 2.45
CA ILE A 51 -6.15 0.10 1.78
C ILE A 51 -5.44 -1.24 1.98
N VAL A 52 -5.47 -1.80 3.19
CA VAL A 52 -4.88 -3.13 3.44
C VAL A 52 -5.52 -4.18 2.53
N GLU A 53 -6.84 -4.16 2.38
CA GLU A 53 -7.52 -5.10 1.49
C GLU A 53 -7.12 -4.91 0.04
N ILE A 54 -7.01 -3.67 -0.41
CA ILE A 54 -6.60 -3.35 -1.78
C ILE A 54 -5.17 -3.84 -2.03
N LEU A 55 -4.27 -3.57 -1.09
CA LEU A 55 -2.88 -4.00 -1.20
C LEU A 55 -2.74 -5.52 -1.18
N ALA A 56 -3.48 -6.19 -0.29
CA ALA A 56 -3.45 -7.65 -0.20
C ALA A 56 -3.84 -8.28 -1.53
N LYS A 57 -4.85 -7.74 -2.18
CA LYS A 57 -5.31 -8.23 -3.47
C LYS A 57 -4.31 -7.93 -4.58
N ALA A 58 -3.79 -6.70 -4.60
CA ALA A 58 -2.83 -6.29 -5.63
C ALA A 58 -1.52 -7.03 -5.54
N LEU A 59 -1.06 -7.34 -4.33
CA LEU A 59 0.21 -8.01 -4.07
C LEU A 59 0.07 -9.53 -3.97
N ASP A 60 -1.16 -10.03 -3.98
CA ASP A 60 -1.46 -11.45 -3.83
C ASP A 60 -0.86 -12.02 -2.54
N VAL A 61 -1.10 -11.32 -1.44
CA VAL A 61 -0.66 -11.74 -0.10
C VAL A 61 -1.84 -11.67 0.87
N ARG A 62 -1.70 -12.31 2.01
CA ARG A 62 -2.73 -12.27 3.06
C ARG A 62 -2.70 -10.91 3.75
N LYS A 63 -3.87 -10.44 4.16
CA LYS A 63 -3.98 -9.17 4.91
C LYS A 63 -3.12 -9.17 6.17
N SER A 64 -2.97 -10.32 6.82
CA SER A 64 -2.17 -10.43 8.04
C SER A 64 -0.69 -10.14 7.82
N ARG A 65 -0.22 -10.18 6.56
CA ARG A 65 1.17 -9.84 6.22
C ARG A 65 1.38 -8.34 6.01
N ILE A 66 0.31 -7.55 6.04
CA ILE A 66 0.36 -6.12 5.77
C ILE A 66 0.04 -5.36 7.06
N SER A 67 0.96 -4.50 7.48
CA SER A 67 0.82 -3.72 8.72
C SER A 67 1.04 -2.25 8.43
N LEU A 68 0.14 -1.41 8.92
CA LEU A 68 0.33 0.04 8.87
C LEU A 68 1.30 0.44 9.97
N ILE A 69 2.45 1.00 9.59
CA ILE A 69 3.48 1.36 10.56
C ILE A 69 3.60 2.87 10.77
N SER A 70 3.00 3.68 9.88
CA SER A 70 3.04 5.14 10.02
C SER A 70 1.94 5.77 9.19
N GLY A 71 1.45 6.92 9.65
CA GLY A 71 0.48 7.71 8.89
C GLY A 71 -0.97 7.30 9.10
N GLN A 72 -1.35 6.88 10.30
CA GLN A 72 -2.72 6.43 10.62
C GLN A 72 -3.77 7.47 10.24
N THR A 73 -3.48 8.75 10.44
CA THR A 73 -4.41 9.84 10.16
C THR A 73 -3.96 10.71 8.99
N ASN A 74 -3.00 10.25 8.22
CA ASN A 74 -2.40 11.00 7.12
C ASN A 74 -2.70 10.29 5.79
N SER A 75 -2.78 11.04 4.70
CA SER A 75 -2.92 10.44 3.37
C SER A 75 -1.62 9.75 2.93
N GLU A 76 -0.48 10.15 3.48
CA GLU A 76 0.80 9.49 3.23
C GLU A 76 1.05 8.46 4.32
N LYS A 77 1.11 7.21 3.92
CA LYS A 77 1.18 6.07 4.86
C LYS A 77 2.37 5.18 4.53
N LYS A 78 2.85 4.48 5.55
CA LYS A 78 3.88 3.45 5.38
C LYS A 78 3.30 2.11 5.82
N PHE A 79 3.44 1.12 4.96
CA PHE A 79 3.01 -0.25 5.25
C PHE A 79 4.20 -1.19 5.22
N LEU A 80 4.24 -2.12 6.15
CA LEU A 80 5.19 -3.22 6.13
C LEU A 80 4.52 -4.43 5.51
N ILE A 81 5.13 -4.98 4.46
CA ILE A 81 4.68 -6.21 3.82
C ILE A 81 5.63 -7.30 4.27
N GLU A 82 5.20 -8.12 5.22
CA GLU A 82 6.04 -9.17 5.82
C GLU A 82 6.37 -10.27 4.82
N ASP A 83 7.56 -10.83 4.96
CA ASP A 83 8.05 -11.93 4.13
C ASP A 83 8.04 -11.63 2.64
N ALA A 84 8.23 -10.36 2.27
CA ALA A 84 8.25 -9.93 0.88
C ALA A 84 9.63 -9.39 0.51
N THR A 85 9.91 -9.35 -0.78
CA THR A 85 11.10 -8.71 -1.34
C THR A 85 10.68 -7.58 -2.26
N ILE A 86 11.58 -6.63 -2.47
CA ILE A 86 11.34 -5.51 -3.39
C ILE A 86 11.00 -6.04 -4.78
N GLU A 87 11.72 -7.07 -5.22
CA GLU A 87 11.50 -7.68 -6.52
C GLU A 87 10.08 -8.24 -6.66
N GLU A 88 9.60 -8.94 -5.63
CA GLU A 88 8.24 -9.49 -5.63
C GLU A 88 7.19 -8.38 -5.71
N ILE A 89 7.37 -7.31 -4.95
CA ILE A 89 6.44 -6.18 -4.95
C ILE A 89 6.36 -5.56 -6.34
N ASN A 90 7.48 -5.27 -6.95
CA ASN A 90 7.52 -4.69 -8.29
C ASN A 90 6.87 -5.60 -9.33
N LYS A 91 7.13 -6.90 -9.23
CA LYS A 91 6.57 -7.88 -10.15
C LYS A 91 5.04 -7.93 -10.04
N GLN A 92 4.52 -7.97 -8.82
CA GLN A 92 3.07 -8.05 -8.60
C GLN A 92 2.35 -6.79 -9.04
N LEU A 93 2.97 -5.64 -8.88
CA LEU A 93 2.38 -4.37 -9.28
C LEU A 93 2.60 -4.05 -10.76
N GLY A 94 3.41 -4.85 -11.46
CA GLY A 94 3.71 -4.60 -12.86
C GLY A 94 4.55 -3.35 -13.08
N ILE A 95 5.34 -2.96 -12.09
CA ILE A 95 6.18 -1.77 -12.14
C ILE A 95 7.62 -2.19 -12.35
N ASP A 96 8.26 -1.64 -13.38
CA ASP A 96 9.68 -1.86 -13.63
C ASP A 96 10.50 -0.94 -12.73
N SER A 97 11.43 -1.51 -12.03
CA SER A 97 12.33 -0.76 -11.16
C SER A 97 13.72 -0.68 -11.76
#